data_776c539c9a5b69def3d9890761d3f146
#
_entry.id   776c539c9a5b69def3d9890761d3f146
#
_cell.length_a   1.000
_cell.length_b   1.000
_cell.length_c   1.000
_cell.angle_alpha   90.00
_cell.angle_beta   90.00
_cell.angle_gamma   90.00
#
_symmetry.space_group_name_H-M   'P 1'
#
loop_
_entity.id
_entity.type
_entity.pdbx_description
1 polymer ?
#
loop_
_entity_poly.entity_id
_entity_poly.type
_entity_poly.pdbx_seq_one_letter_code
_entity_poly.pdbx_strand_id
1 'polypeptide(L)'
;AKLEKSLGKWEKGSVPTIAFKAPDVRTKNTLYLMNRPESQQSVIIGGHLTDKYGAFSEIAMEQMVSILGGDFTSRINMNLREDKHWSYGAGGFVMDAQNERPFLVYAPVQTDKTAESVQELRKELSEFVTTKPATQQELDKVKTNQVLKLPGQWETNDAVNNSLYSMVKYDLPEDYYQKYDANVRNLSLHEVQSVSKKVVKPNEVNWFMVGDKEKISAKLGELGFDKIVEIDEDGNPVDQIITPKPGKDVKQ
;
A
#
# COMPACT_ATOMS: atom_id res chain seq x y z
N ALA A 1 -39.51 13.33 0.95
CA ALA A 1 -40.40 14.26 1.67
C ALA A 1 -39.69 15.21 2.65
N LYS A 2 -38.91 14.73 3.64
CA LYS A 2 -38.19 15.63 4.61
C LYS A 2 -37.07 16.43 3.91
N LEU A 3 -36.25 15.77 3.11
CA LEU A 3 -35.17 16.43 2.34
C LEU A 3 -35.74 17.43 1.34
N GLU A 4 -36.76 17.07 0.63
CA GLU A 4 -37.44 17.96 -0.33
C GLU A 4 -37.99 19.24 0.35
N LYS A 5 -38.60 19.08 1.54
CA LYS A 5 -39.07 20.22 2.30
C LYS A 5 -37.95 21.15 2.74
N SER A 6 -36.78 20.62 3.07
CA SER A 6 -35.63 21.38 3.58
C SER A 6 -34.73 21.93 2.48
N LEU A 7 -34.50 21.16 1.40
CA LEU A 7 -33.50 21.45 0.37
C LEU A 7 -34.13 21.73 -1.02
N GLY A 8 -35.44 21.43 -1.23
CA GLY A 8 -36.05 21.56 -2.54
C GLY A 8 -36.13 23.00 -3.11
N LYS A 9 -35.90 24.01 -2.25
CA LYS A 9 -35.79 25.42 -2.67
C LYS A 9 -34.34 25.89 -2.88
N TRP A 10 -33.36 24.98 -2.73
CA TRP A 10 -31.95 25.32 -2.95
C TRP A 10 -31.72 25.64 -4.42
N GLU A 11 -31.20 26.82 -4.67
CA GLU A 11 -30.90 27.25 -6.03
C GLU A 11 -29.72 26.43 -6.60
N LYS A 12 -29.89 25.99 -7.85
CA LYS A 12 -28.84 25.21 -8.54
C LYS A 12 -27.66 26.12 -8.88
N GLY A 13 -26.55 25.93 -8.17
CA GLY A 13 -25.28 26.61 -8.44
C GLY A 13 -24.33 25.77 -9.28
N SER A 14 -23.18 26.33 -9.62
CA SER A 14 -22.06 25.59 -10.19
C SER A 14 -21.23 24.96 -9.08
N VAL A 15 -20.92 23.67 -9.22
CA VAL A 15 -19.98 23.00 -8.32
C VAL A 15 -18.56 23.31 -8.82
N PRO A 16 -17.66 23.83 -7.95
CA PRO A 16 -16.28 24.06 -8.35
C PRO A 16 -15.61 22.77 -8.79
N THR A 17 -14.99 22.79 -9.95
CA THR A 17 -14.14 21.67 -10.39
C THR A 17 -12.74 21.87 -9.83
N ILE A 18 -12.30 20.97 -8.96
CA ILE A 18 -10.93 20.99 -8.45
C ILE A 18 -10.05 20.25 -9.46
N ALA A 19 -9.14 21.00 -10.10
CA ALA A 19 -8.11 20.41 -10.96
C ALA A 19 -6.94 19.98 -10.08
N PHE A 20 -6.72 18.67 -9.96
CA PHE A 20 -5.53 18.13 -9.31
C PHE A 20 -4.39 18.05 -10.35
N LYS A 21 -3.25 18.62 -9.99
CA LYS A 21 -2.03 18.41 -10.76
C LYS A 21 -1.48 17.03 -10.39
N ALA A 22 -1.13 16.23 -11.40
CA ALA A 22 -0.44 14.98 -11.16
C ALA A 22 0.84 15.23 -10.34
N PRO A 23 1.12 14.44 -9.30
CA PRO A 23 2.33 14.61 -8.51
C PRO A 23 3.57 14.37 -9.37
N ASP A 24 4.60 15.19 -9.14
CA ASP A 24 5.88 15.07 -9.83
C ASP A 24 6.74 13.99 -9.14
N VAL A 25 6.60 12.76 -9.58
CA VAL A 25 7.39 11.63 -9.04
C VAL A 25 8.73 11.58 -9.75
N ARG A 26 9.73 12.27 -9.19
CA ARG A 26 11.07 12.38 -9.78
C ARG A 26 12.06 11.36 -9.26
N THR A 27 11.77 10.71 -8.13
CA THR A 27 12.72 9.83 -7.48
C THR A 27 12.22 8.39 -7.49
N LYS A 28 13.14 7.46 -7.71
CA LYS A 28 12.93 6.03 -7.56
C LYS A 28 14.05 5.50 -6.68
N ASN A 29 13.80 4.40 -5.96
CA ASN A 29 14.80 3.74 -5.12
C ASN A 29 15.57 4.70 -4.18
N THR A 30 14.87 5.77 -3.75
CA THR A 30 15.43 6.74 -2.79
C THR A 30 14.98 6.37 -1.38
N LEU A 31 15.92 6.44 -0.43
CA LEU A 31 15.62 6.32 1.00
C LEU A 31 15.59 7.71 1.64
N TYR A 32 14.49 8.05 2.28
CA TYR A 32 14.34 9.19 3.16
C TYR A 32 14.43 8.71 4.60
N LEU A 33 15.42 9.18 5.36
CA LEU A 33 15.70 8.75 6.72
C LEU A 33 15.47 9.90 7.70
N MET A 34 14.50 9.73 8.60
CA MET A 34 14.31 10.60 9.76
C MET A 34 15.04 9.99 10.96
N ASN A 35 15.97 10.74 11.54
CA ASN A 35 16.72 10.27 12.70
C ASN A 35 15.88 10.35 13.97
N ARG A 36 15.78 9.23 14.68
CA ARG A 36 15.19 9.13 16.01
C ARG A 36 16.17 8.40 16.94
N PRO A 37 17.07 9.14 17.60
CA PRO A 37 18.10 8.54 18.45
C PRO A 37 17.50 7.62 19.53
N GLU A 38 18.24 6.57 19.88
CA GLU A 38 17.90 5.58 20.91
C GLU A 38 16.61 4.79 20.65
N SER A 39 16.00 4.93 19.47
CA SER A 39 14.82 4.16 19.11
C SER A 39 15.11 2.66 19.10
N GLN A 40 14.25 1.87 19.78
CA GLN A 40 14.35 0.40 19.82
C GLN A 40 13.73 -0.25 18.58
N GLN A 41 12.95 0.51 17.83
CA GLN A 41 12.33 0.08 16.58
C GLN A 41 12.59 1.11 15.47
N SER A 42 12.65 0.60 14.24
CA SER A 42 12.54 1.41 13.04
C SER A 42 11.16 1.21 12.42
N VAL A 43 10.58 2.30 11.91
CA VAL A 43 9.39 2.23 11.07
C VAL A 43 9.83 2.33 9.62
N ILE A 44 9.51 1.33 8.83
CA ILE A 44 9.81 1.28 7.39
C ILE A 44 8.50 1.49 6.64
N ILE A 45 8.49 2.43 5.70
CA ILE A 45 7.41 2.64 4.73
C ILE A 45 8.05 2.61 3.35
N GLY A 46 7.59 1.70 2.49
CA GLY A 46 7.95 1.68 1.08
C GLY A 46 6.74 2.03 0.24
N GLY A 47 6.88 2.86 -0.79
CA GLY A 47 5.72 3.20 -1.60
C GLY A 47 6.03 3.79 -2.97
N HIS A 48 5.02 3.71 -3.81
CA HIS A 48 4.97 4.34 -5.14
C HIS A 48 3.53 4.68 -5.50
N LEU A 49 3.33 5.44 -6.57
CA LEU A 49 1.99 5.72 -7.09
C LEU A 49 1.54 4.61 -8.04
N THR A 50 0.29 4.21 -7.89
CA THR A 50 -0.44 3.37 -8.84
C THR A 50 -1.57 4.17 -9.49
N ASP A 51 -2.22 3.59 -10.50
CA ASP A 51 -3.25 4.25 -11.29
C ASP A 51 -4.48 4.65 -10.44
N LYS A 52 -5.27 5.57 -10.99
CA LYS A 52 -6.52 6.04 -10.39
C LYS A 52 -7.54 4.92 -10.20
N TYR A 53 -8.54 5.19 -9.37
CA TYR A 53 -9.69 4.29 -9.18
C TYR A 53 -10.35 3.94 -10.53
N GLY A 54 -10.70 2.67 -10.71
CA GLY A 54 -11.36 2.17 -11.91
C GLY A 54 -10.45 1.91 -13.12
N ALA A 55 -9.13 2.14 -13.01
CA ALA A 55 -8.19 1.82 -14.08
C ALA A 55 -8.03 0.30 -14.31
N PHE A 56 -8.39 -0.50 -13.32
CA PHE A 56 -8.45 -1.96 -13.34
C PHE A 56 -9.53 -2.46 -12.37
N SER A 57 -9.74 -3.76 -12.30
CA SER A 57 -10.72 -4.33 -11.36
C SER A 57 -10.35 -4.03 -9.91
N GLU A 58 -11.17 -3.23 -9.22
CA GLU A 58 -10.97 -2.89 -7.80
C GLU A 58 -11.09 -4.14 -6.93
N ILE A 59 -12.03 -5.04 -7.23
CA ILE A 59 -12.19 -6.31 -6.51
C ILE A 59 -10.92 -7.16 -6.65
N ALA A 60 -10.33 -7.22 -7.85
CA ALA A 60 -9.08 -7.95 -8.05
C ALA A 60 -7.92 -7.31 -7.27
N MET A 61 -7.88 -5.97 -7.21
CA MET A 61 -6.89 -5.23 -6.43
C MET A 61 -7.06 -5.49 -4.93
N GLU A 62 -8.27 -5.45 -4.40
CA GLU A 62 -8.55 -5.76 -2.99
C GLU A 62 -8.06 -7.16 -2.62
N GLN A 63 -8.35 -8.18 -3.45
CA GLN A 63 -7.88 -9.54 -3.19
C GLN A 63 -6.35 -9.66 -3.31
N MET A 64 -5.74 -8.99 -4.28
CA MET A 64 -4.29 -8.90 -4.42
C MET A 64 -3.64 -8.29 -3.16
N VAL A 65 -4.18 -7.17 -2.68
CA VAL A 65 -3.71 -6.51 -1.45
C VAL A 65 -3.86 -7.43 -0.25
N SER A 66 -5.02 -8.12 -0.09
CA SER A 66 -5.24 -9.07 1.01
C SER A 66 -4.22 -10.21 1.02
N ILE A 67 -3.84 -10.73 -0.15
CA ILE A 67 -2.81 -11.78 -0.27
C ILE A 67 -1.42 -11.24 0.09
N LEU A 68 -1.05 -10.08 -0.44
CA LEU A 68 0.31 -9.55 -0.30
C LEU A 68 0.58 -8.97 1.09
N GLY A 69 -0.33 -8.12 1.61
CA GLY A 69 -0.05 -7.36 2.84
C GLY A 69 -1.28 -6.95 3.65
N GLY A 70 -2.51 -7.14 3.16
CA GLY A 70 -3.71 -6.59 3.78
C GLY A 70 -4.30 -7.41 4.92
N ASP A 71 -4.10 -8.73 4.91
CA ASP A 71 -4.63 -9.63 5.92
C ASP A 71 -3.54 -10.06 6.92
N PHE A 72 -3.97 -10.54 8.09
CA PHE A 72 -3.06 -11.09 9.10
C PHE A 72 -2.19 -12.23 8.54
N THR A 73 -2.75 -13.06 7.68
CA THR A 73 -2.06 -14.17 7.03
C THR A 73 -1.50 -13.82 5.66
N SER A 74 -1.31 -12.54 5.37
CA SER A 74 -0.67 -12.05 4.15
C SER A 74 0.82 -12.37 4.13
N ARG A 75 1.41 -12.40 2.93
CA ARG A 75 2.81 -12.80 2.76
C ARG A 75 3.78 -11.91 3.55
N ILE A 76 3.63 -10.58 3.48
CA ILE A 76 4.50 -9.65 4.21
C ILE A 76 4.41 -9.89 5.72
N ASN A 77 3.20 -10.06 6.26
CA ASN A 77 3.03 -10.29 7.69
C ASN A 77 3.58 -11.65 8.12
N MET A 78 3.30 -12.70 7.35
CA MET A 78 3.83 -14.04 7.64
C MET A 78 5.36 -14.07 7.60
N ASN A 79 5.99 -13.37 6.63
CA ASN A 79 7.44 -13.26 6.55
C ASN A 79 8.03 -12.55 7.78
N LEU A 80 7.67 -11.28 7.99
CA LEU A 80 8.36 -10.44 9.00
C LEU A 80 7.93 -10.73 10.43
N ARG A 81 6.68 -11.13 10.64
CA ARG A 81 6.15 -11.42 11.96
C ARG A 81 6.32 -12.89 12.36
N GLU A 82 5.78 -13.81 11.55
CA GLU A 82 5.68 -15.21 11.95
C GLU A 82 6.99 -15.99 11.70
N ASP A 83 7.64 -15.77 10.54
CA ASP A 83 8.86 -16.52 10.20
C ASP A 83 10.11 -15.88 10.81
N LYS A 84 10.22 -14.56 10.75
CA LYS A 84 11.43 -13.83 11.18
C LYS A 84 11.36 -13.31 12.61
N HIS A 85 10.18 -13.08 13.14
CA HIS A 85 9.97 -12.49 14.48
C HIS A 85 10.61 -11.11 14.65
N TRP A 86 10.68 -10.31 13.57
CA TRP A 86 11.29 -8.99 13.57
C TRP A 86 10.29 -7.86 13.79
N SER A 87 8.99 -8.16 13.65
CA SER A 87 7.88 -7.20 13.74
C SER A 87 6.72 -7.78 14.53
N TYR A 88 5.92 -6.92 15.17
CA TYR A 88 4.61 -7.29 15.72
C TYR A 88 3.50 -7.31 14.68
N GLY A 89 3.75 -6.74 13.50
CA GLY A 89 2.84 -6.76 12.36
C GLY A 89 3.41 -5.91 11.24
N ALA A 90 3.33 -6.41 10.02
CA ALA A 90 3.74 -5.73 8.80
C ALA A 90 2.70 -5.97 7.72
N GLY A 91 2.62 -5.08 6.74
CA GLY A 91 1.61 -5.24 5.70
C GLY A 91 1.76 -4.29 4.53
N GLY A 92 0.72 -4.24 3.70
CA GLY A 92 0.65 -3.35 2.54
C GLY A 92 -0.79 -3.02 2.18
N PHE A 93 -1.00 -1.86 1.61
CA PHE A 93 -2.32 -1.37 1.22
C PHE A 93 -2.22 -0.35 0.09
N VAL A 94 -3.34 -0.10 -0.57
CA VAL A 94 -3.53 1.02 -1.51
C VAL A 94 -4.38 2.07 -0.83
N MET A 95 -3.90 3.32 -0.78
CA MET A 95 -4.68 4.41 -0.21
C MET A 95 -5.85 4.78 -1.11
N ASP A 96 -6.94 5.19 -0.48
CA ASP A 96 -8.15 5.59 -1.18
C ASP A 96 -8.04 7.04 -1.69
N ALA A 97 -7.95 7.20 -3.03
CA ALA A 97 -7.96 8.49 -3.71
C ALA A 97 -8.64 8.37 -5.08
N GLN A 98 -9.15 9.49 -5.62
CA GLN A 98 -9.79 9.52 -6.93
C GLN A 98 -8.78 9.50 -8.09
N ASN A 99 -7.61 10.13 -7.89
CA ASN A 99 -6.52 10.14 -8.86
C ASN A 99 -5.51 9.01 -8.59
N GLU A 100 -4.23 9.23 -8.92
CA GLU A 100 -3.17 8.28 -8.59
C GLU A 100 -3.17 7.98 -7.10
N ARG A 101 -3.07 6.70 -6.77
CA ARG A 101 -3.19 6.20 -5.41
C ARG A 101 -1.83 5.69 -4.92
N PRO A 102 -1.40 6.05 -3.71
CA PRO A 102 -0.24 5.43 -3.11
C PRO A 102 -0.49 3.94 -2.83
N PHE A 103 0.35 3.07 -3.39
CA PHE A 103 0.56 1.73 -2.89
C PHE A 103 1.67 1.79 -1.84
N LEU A 104 1.42 1.29 -0.65
CA LEU A 104 2.33 1.37 0.48
C LEU A 104 2.56 -0.01 1.10
N VAL A 105 3.79 -0.26 1.54
CA VAL A 105 4.12 -1.32 2.50
C VAL A 105 4.62 -0.69 3.78
N TYR A 106 4.29 -1.29 4.92
CA TYR A 106 4.58 -0.77 6.25
C TYR A 106 5.09 -1.87 7.16
N ALA A 107 6.20 -1.63 7.83
CA ALA A 107 6.80 -2.56 8.78
C ALA A 107 7.51 -1.83 9.92
N PRO A 108 6.94 -1.82 11.14
CA PRO A 108 7.66 -1.49 12.35
C PRO A 108 8.50 -2.71 12.76
N VAL A 109 9.82 -2.56 12.81
CA VAL A 109 10.74 -3.67 13.04
C VAL A 109 11.76 -3.35 14.12
N GLN A 110 12.39 -4.38 14.69
CA GLN A 110 13.52 -4.18 15.61
C GLN A 110 14.64 -3.42 14.89
N THR A 111 15.28 -2.46 15.58
CA THR A 111 16.29 -1.56 15.00
C THR A 111 17.45 -2.34 14.36
N ASP A 112 17.93 -3.41 14.99
CA ASP A 112 19.03 -4.24 14.48
C ASP A 112 18.65 -5.09 13.24
N LYS A 113 17.34 -5.17 12.91
CA LYS A 113 16.77 -5.90 11.76
C LYS A 113 16.27 -5.01 10.64
N THR A 114 16.54 -3.72 10.71
CA THR A 114 16.02 -2.74 9.76
C THR A 114 16.43 -3.02 8.32
N ALA A 115 17.73 -3.23 8.07
CA ALA A 115 18.24 -3.46 6.72
C ALA A 115 17.76 -4.80 6.15
N GLU A 116 17.79 -5.85 6.96
CA GLU A 116 17.30 -7.18 6.59
C GLU A 116 15.79 -7.15 6.28
N SER A 117 15.01 -6.35 7.01
CA SER A 117 13.58 -6.19 6.75
C SER A 117 13.31 -5.47 5.43
N VAL A 118 14.09 -4.47 5.05
CA VAL A 118 14.01 -3.84 3.72
C VAL A 118 14.29 -4.86 2.62
N GLN A 119 15.28 -5.73 2.80
CA GLN A 119 15.59 -6.79 1.82
C GLN A 119 14.42 -7.77 1.66
N GLU A 120 13.83 -8.21 2.76
CA GLU A 120 12.67 -9.10 2.71
C GLU A 120 11.45 -8.43 2.05
N LEU A 121 11.16 -7.15 2.37
CA LEU A 121 10.10 -6.41 1.71
C LEU A 121 10.33 -6.28 0.20
N ARG A 122 11.55 -5.92 -0.22
CA ARG A 122 11.93 -5.86 -1.66
C ARG A 122 11.75 -7.21 -2.34
N LYS A 123 12.16 -8.27 -1.68
CA LYS A 123 12.01 -9.65 -2.17
C LYS A 123 10.55 -10.03 -2.33
N GLU A 124 9.71 -9.84 -1.30
CA GLU A 124 8.28 -10.13 -1.38
C GLU A 124 7.60 -9.38 -2.53
N LEU A 125 7.85 -8.08 -2.68
CA LEU A 125 7.30 -7.29 -3.77
C LEU A 125 7.76 -7.79 -5.14
N SER A 126 9.04 -8.11 -5.30
CA SER A 126 9.60 -8.57 -6.57
C SER A 126 9.11 -9.98 -6.93
N GLU A 127 9.18 -10.92 -5.99
CA GLU A 127 8.77 -12.30 -6.22
C GLU A 127 7.26 -12.40 -6.50
N PHE A 128 6.44 -11.55 -5.87
CA PHE A 128 4.99 -11.54 -6.05
C PHE A 128 4.55 -11.25 -7.50
N VAL A 129 5.30 -10.44 -8.22
CA VAL A 129 4.99 -10.11 -9.62
C VAL A 129 5.81 -10.91 -10.64
N THR A 130 6.76 -11.75 -10.17
CA THR A 130 7.65 -12.52 -11.05
C THR A 130 7.58 -14.02 -10.78
N THR A 131 8.35 -14.52 -9.81
CA THR A 131 8.62 -15.95 -9.58
C THR A 131 7.62 -16.64 -8.67
N LYS A 132 6.95 -15.88 -7.80
CA LYS A 132 5.97 -16.40 -6.84
C LYS A 132 4.66 -15.61 -6.91
N PRO A 133 3.95 -15.59 -8.04
CA PRO A 133 2.67 -14.89 -8.14
C PRO A 133 1.64 -15.47 -7.18
N ALA A 134 0.52 -14.75 -7.00
CA ALA A 134 -0.60 -15.25 -6.20
C ALA A 134 -1.01 -16.65 -6.67
N THR A 135 -1.33 -17.53 -5.71
CA THR A 135 -1.76 -18.92 -5.96
C THR A 135 -3.28 -19.05 -5.87
N GLN A 136 -3.82 -20.12 -6.43
CA GLN A 136 -5.25 -20.40 -6.31
C GLN A 136 -5.68 -20.59 -4.85
N GLN A 137 -4.87 -21.26 -4.04
CA GLN A 137 -5.16 -21.47 -2.62
C GLN A 137 -5.25 -20.14 -1.84
N GLU A 138 -4.34 -19.20 -2.09
CA GLU A 138 -4.38 -17.86 -1.48
C GLU A 138 -5.63 -17.11 -1.92
N LEU A 139 -5.96 -17.14 -3.21
CA LEU A 139 -7.15 -16.49 -3.75
C LEU A 139 -8.43 -17.07 -3.13
N ASP A 140 -8.57 -18.38 -3.07
CA ASP A 140 -9.76 -19.03 -2.49
C ASP A 140 -9.93 -18.66 -1.01
N LYS A 141 -8.83 -18.57 -0.26
CA LYS A 141 -8.83 -18.14 1.12
C LYS A 141 -9.32 -16.70 1.29
N VAL A 142 -8.75 -15.74 0.55
CA VAL A 142 -9.14 -14.32 0.70
C VAL A 142 -10.56 -14.07 0.19
N LYS A 143 -11.00 -14.73 -0.89
CA LYS A 143 -12.39 -14.69 -1.37
C LYS A 143 -13.35 -15.19 -0.30
N THR A 144 -13.03 -16.33 0.32
CA THR A 144 -13.85 -16.89 1.40
C THR A 144 -13.95 -15.93 2.58
N ASN A 145 -12.82 -15.37 3.02
CA ASN A 145 -12.79 -14.39 4.11
C ASN A 145 -13.62 -13.15 3.78
N GLN A 146 -13.49 -12.62 2.56
CA GLN A 146 -14.22 -11.44 2.12
C GLN A 146 -15.73 -11.68 2.11
N VAL A 147 -16.18 -12.80 1.55
CA VAL A 147 -17.59 -13.16 1.50
C VAL A 147 -18.18 -13.40 2.89
N LEU A 148 -17.45 -14.05 3.78
CA LEU A 148 -17.90 -14.29 5.15
C LEU A 148 -18.01 -13.02 6.00
N LYS A 149 -17.28 -11.96 5.66
CA LYS A 149 -17.37 -10.64 6.32
C LYS A 149 -18.60 -9.83 5.87
N LEU A 150 -19.18 -10.11 4.68
CA LEU A 150 -20.26 -9.30 4.11
C LEU A 150 -21.49 -9.14 5.02
N PRO A 151 -22.00 -10.18 5.72
CA PRO A 151 -23.17 -10.01 6.57
C PRO A 151 -22.99 -8.94 7.67
N GLY A 152 -21.77 -8.82 8.22
CA GLY A 152 -21.44 -7.82 9.24
C GLY A 152 -21.03 -6.44 8.68
N GLN A 153 -20.86 -6.32 7.37
CA GLN A 153 -20.31 -5.09 6.77
C GLN A 153 -21.23 -3.88 6.91
N TRP A 154 -22.55 -4.08 7.02
CA TRP A 154 -23.54 -3.01 7.07
C TRP A 154 -24.35 -3.00 8.37
N GLU A 155 -23.78 -3.46 9.47
CA GLU A 155 -24.46 -3.50 10.78
C GLU A 155 -24.65 -2.11 11.41
N THR A 156 -23.85 -1.13 10.99
CA THR A 156 -23.91 0.23 11.53
C THR A 156 -24.35 1.25 10.49
N ASN A 157 -24.97 2.36 10.95
CA ASN A 157 -25.33 3.47 10.07
C ASN A 157 -24.10 4.07 9.38
N ASP A 158 -22.96 4.13 10.06
CA ASP A 158 -21.71 4.66 9.49
C ASP A 158 -21.19 3.77 8.35
N ALA A 159 -21.27 2.45 8.49
CA ALA A 159 -20.88 1.51 7.45
C ALA A 159 -21.77 1.64 6.20
N VAL A 160 -23.09 1.78 6.40
CA VAL A 160 -24.04 2.05 5.30
C VAL A 160 -23.72 3.39 4.64
N ASN A 161 -23.54 4.45 5.43
CA ASN A 161 -23.21 5.78 4.92
C ASN A 161 -21.91 5.80 4.12
N ASN A 162 -20.86 5.12 4.60
CA ASN A 162 -19.59 5.00 3.89
C ASN A 162 -19.74 4.26 2.55
N SER A 163 -20.60 3.23 2.51
CA SER A 163 -20.90 2.54 1.25
C SER A 163 -21.62 3.44 0.25
N LEU A 164 -22.60 4.22 0.70
CA LEU A 164 -23.30 5.20 -0.13
C LEU A 164 -22.36 6.32 -0.60
N TYR A 165 -21.49 6.80 0.30
CA TYR A 165 -20.46 7.78 -0.06
C TYR A 165 -19.53 7.26 -1.14
N SER A 166 -19.09 6.00 -1.04
CA SER A 166 -18.23 5.36 -2.05
C SER A 166 -18.94 5.25 -3.40
N MET A 167 -20.26 4.92 -3.39
CA MET A 167 -21.05 4.86 -4.63
C MET A 167 -21.08 6.22 -5.33
N VAL A 168 -21.29 7.31 -4.59
CA VAL A 168 -21.29 8.66 -5.14
C VAL A 168 -19.90 9.11 -5.57
N LYS A 169 -18.89 8.86 -4.73
CA LYS A 169 -17.49 9.27 -4.98
C LYS A 169 -16.90 8.65 -6.25
N TYR A 170 -17.25 7.39 -6.51
CA TYR A 170 -16.66 6.60 -7.61
C TYR A 170 -17.64 6.31 -8.74
N ASP A 171 -18.82 6.93 -8.71
CA ASP A 171 -19.89 6.72 -9.69
C ASP A 171 -20.20 5.22 -9.91
N LEU A 172 -20.33 4.49 -8.77
CA LEU A 172 -20.61 3.05 -8.82
C LEU A 172 -22.07 2.81 -9.20
N PRO A 173 -22.35 1.71 -9.94
CA PRO A 173 -23.73 1.36 -10.29
C PRO A 173 -24.60 1.14 -9.04
N GLU A 174 -25.90 1.42 -9.14
CA GLU A 174 -26.85 1.25 -8.01
C GLU A 174 -26.89 -0.19 -7.47
N ASP A 175 -26.60 -1.17 -8.29
CA ASP A 175 -26.56 -2.59 -7.94
C ASP A 175 -25.16 -3.12 -7.56
N TYR A 176 -24.19 -2.23 -7.37
CA TYR A 176 -22.79 -2.61 -7.10
C TYR A 176 -22.67 -3.57 -5.92
N TYR A 177 -23.24 -3.22 -4.78
CA TYR A 177 -23.16 -4.07 -3.58
C TYR A 177 -24.04 -5.32 -3.67
N GLN A 178 -25.11 -5.30 -4.47
CA GLN A 178 -25.91 -6.49 -4.72
C GLN A 178 -25.14 -7.55 -5.53
N LYS A 179 -24.26 -7.10 -6.43
CA LYS A 179 -23.43 -7.96 -7.28
C LYS A 179 -22.08 -8.30 -6.66
N TYR A 180 -21.70 -7.64 -5.57
CA TYR A 180 -20.35 -7.71 -5.01
C TYR A 180 -19.95 -9.14 -4.64
N ASP A 181 -20.80 -9.89 -3.91
CA ASP A 181 -20.54 -11.30 -3.57
C ASP A 181 -20.28 -12.17 -4.81
N ALA A 182 -21.15 -12.06 -5.82
CA ALA A 182 -21.00 -12.80 -7.06
C ALA A 182 -19.71 -12.43 -7.79
N ASN A 183 -19.37 -11.15 -7.83
CA ASN A 183 -18.14 -10.66 -8.46
C ASN A 183 -16.89 -11.18 -7.73
N VAL A 184 -16.88 -11.18 -6.39
CA VAL A 184 -15.78 -11.77 -5.61
C VAL A 184 -15.64 -13.26 -5.90
N ARG A 185 -16.76 -14.01 -5.88
CA ARG A 185 -16.74 -15.47 -6.14
C ARG A 185 -16.25 -15.82 -7.54
N ASN A 186 -16.64 -15.04 -8.54
CA ASN A 186 -16.29 -15.27 -9.95
C ASN A 186 -14.88 -14.76 -10.33
N LEU A 187 -14.21 -14.01 -9.44
CA LEU A 187 -12.88 -13.50 -9.71
C LEU A 187 -11.89 -14.63 -10.01
N SER A 188 -11.17 -14.52 -11.12
CA SER A 188 -10.17 -15.51 -11.54
C SER A 188 -8.78 -15.18 -11.00
N LEU A 189 -7.95 -16.21 -10.86
CA LEU A 189 -6.54 -16.06 -10.48
C LEU A 189 -5.78 -15.20 -11.51
N HIS A 190 -6.08 -15.36 -12.80
CA HIS A 190 -5.47 -14.58 -13.87
C HIS A 190 -5.71 -13.07 -13.71
N GLU A 191 -6.94 -12.66 -13.35
CA GLU A 191 -7.26 -11.25 -13.12
C GLU A 191 -6.46 -10.69 -11.95
N VAL A 192 -6.38 -11.43 -10.82
CA VAL A 192 -5.56 -11.02 -9.65
C VAL A 192 -4.09 -10.87 -10.03
N GLN A 193 -3.52 -11.86 -10.72
CA GLN A 193 -2.12 -11.81 -11.15
C GLN A 193 -1.86 -10.68 -12.17
N SER A 194 -2.81 -10.41 -13.05
CA SER A 194 -2.73 -9.30 -14.00
C SER A 194 -2.72 -7.95 -13.29
N VAL A 195 -3.61 -7.76 -12.31
CA VAL A 195 -3.67 -6.53 -11.50
C VAL A 195 -2.42 -6.40 -10.63
N SER A 196 -1.92 -7.50 -10.05
CA SER A 196 -0.67 -7.49 -9.27
C SER A 196 0.49 -6.86 -10.04
N LYS A 197 0.67 -7.23 -11.30
CA LYS A 197 1.75 -6.69 -12.17
C LYS A 197 1.56 -5.22 -12.53
N LYS A 198 0.33 -4.71 -12.51
CA LYS A 198 0.04 -3.30 -12.78
C LYS A 198 0.21 -2.43 -11.52
N VAL A 199 -0.22 -2.95 -10.38
CA VAL A 199 -0.24 -2.22 -9.11
C VAL A 199 1.11 -2.26 -8.42
N VAL A 200 1.75 -3.43 -8.31
CA VAL A 200 3.01 -3.59 -7.58
C VAL A 200 4.18 -3.36 -8.54
N LYS A 201 4.93 -2.27 -8.32
CA LYS A 201 6.07 -1.85 -9.15
C LYS A 201 7.35 -1.82 -8.30
N PRO A 202 8.01 -2.97 -8.06
CA PRO A 202 9.13 -3.08 -7.10
C PRO A 202 10.27 -2.10 -7.36
N ASN A 203 10.53 -1.78 -8.63
CA ASN A 203 11.61 -0.88 -9.06
C ASN A 203 11.25 0.62 -8.96
N GLU A 204 10.01 0.95 -8.59
CA GLU A 204 9.54 2.34 -8.45
C GLU A 204 9.38 2.77 -6.99
N VAL A 205 9.63 1.85 -6.05
CA VAL A 205 9.44 2.10 -4.62
C VAL A 205 10.46 3.11 -4.10
N ASN A 206 9.95 4.17 -3.47
CA ASN A 206 10.71 5.04 -2.58
C ASN A 206 10.51 4.58 -1.14
N TRP A 207 11.50 4.80 -0.31
CA TRP A 207 11.53 4.29 1.06
C TRP A 207 11.61 5.43 2.04
N PHE A 208 10.77 5.40 3.05
CA PHE A 208 10.79 6.30 4.20
C PHE A 208 11.06 5.50 5.45
N MET A 209 11.94 6.02 6.29
CA MET A 209 12.35 5.31 7.48
C MET A 209 12.52 6.27 8.65
N VAL A 210 11.97 5.86 9.79
CA VAL A 210 12.20 6.54 11.07
C VAL A 210 12.93 5.56 11.98
N GLY A 211 14.11 5.93 12.50
CA GLY A 211 14.89 5.04 13.36
C GLY A 211 16.18 5.68 13.84
N ASP A 212 16.94 4.93 14.62
CA ASP A 212 18.23 5.35 15.13
C ASP A 212 19.30 5.31 14.03
N LYS A 213 19.59 6.48 13.44
CA LYS A 213 20.52 6.63 12.32
C LYS A 213 21.90 6.01 12.63
N GLU A 214 22.42 6.17 13.84
CA GLU A 214 23.76 5.67 14.18
C GLU A 214 23.82 4.14 14.10
N LYS A 215 22.74 3.47 14.48
CA LYS A 215 22.67 2.01 14.48
C LYS A 215 22.38 1.40 13.10
N ILE A 216 21.62 2.11 12.23
CA ILE A 216 21.09 1.51 10.99
C ILE A 216 21.81 1.95 9.71
N SER A 217 22.45 3.15 9.69
CA SER A 217 22.97 3.76 8.44
C SER A 217 24.02 2.90 7.73
N ALA A 218 24.91 2.25 8.46
CA ALA A 218 25.99 1.48 7.86
C ALA A 218 25.44 0.34 6.97
N LYS A 219 24.48 -0.43 7.49
CA LYS A 219 23.85 -1.53 6.75
C LYS A 219 22.92 -1.03 5.64
N LEU A 220 22.21 0.09 5.85
CA LEU A 220 21.35 0.69 4.83
C LEU A 220 22.14 1.16 3.62
N GLY A 221 23.37 1.69 3.84
CA GLY A 221 24.27 2.08 2.75
C GLY A 221 24.69 0.94 1.83
N GLU A 222 24.55 -0.33 2.26
CA GLU A 222 24.89 -1.53 1.47
C GLU A 222 23.70 -2.03 0.62
N LEU A 223 22.50 -1.47 0.79
CA LEU A 223 21.29 -1.96 0.12
C LEU A 223 21.10 -1.44 -1.32
N GLY A 224 22.04 -0.68 -1.85
CA GLY A 224 22.00 -0.21 -3.24
C GLY A 224 20.87 0.78 -3.51
N PHE A 225 20.58 1.68 -2.56
CA PHE A 225 19.74 2.84 -2.84
C PHE A 225 20.46 3.80 -3.78
N ASP A 226 19.72 4.41 -4.71
CA ASP A 226 20.28 5.43 -5.60
C ASP A 226 20.65 6.71 -4.81
N LYS A 227 19.87 6.99 -3.78
CA LYS A 227 20.09 8.13 -2.88
C LYS A 227 19.56 7.85 -1.48
N ILE A 228 20.29 8.30 -0.46
CA ILE A 228 19.82 8.34 0.93
C ILE A 228 19.81 9.81 1.36
N VAL A 229 18.63 10.30 1.78
CA VAL A 229 18.40 11.68 2.19
C VAL A 229 17.94 11.68 3.64
N GLU A 230 18.67 12.38 4.52
CA GLU A 230 18.18 12.64 5.87
C GLU A 230 17.13 13.76 5.81
N ILE A 231 16.01 13.58 6.50
CA ILE A 231 14.91 14.55 6.57
C ILE A 231 14.57 14.88 8.03
N ASP A 232 14.05 16.09 8.25
CA ASP A 232 13.50 16.54 9.52
C ASP A 232 12.04 16.07 9.71
N GLU A 233 11.40 16.50 10.82
CA GLU A 233 10.01 16.17 11.16
C GLU A 233 9.00 16.74 10.13
N ASP A 234 9.35 17.79 9.43
CA ASP A 234 8.54 18.43 8.40
C ASP A 234 8.80 17.86 7.00
N GLY A 235 9.73 16.89 6.88
CA GLY A 235 10.11 16.25 5.63
C GLY A 235 11.12 17.05 4.80
N ASN A 236 11.71 18.11 5.35
CA ASN A 236 12.74 18.88 4.65
C ASN A 236 14.09 18.14 4.72
N PRO A 237 14.88 18.15 3.64
CA PRO A 237 16.24 17.60 3.70
C PRO A 237 17.09 18.32 4.74
N VAL A 238 17.70 17.55 5.63
CA VAL A 238 18.74 18.01 6.53
C VAL A 238 20.08 17.78 5.85
N ASP A 239 21.02 18.72 6.00
CA ASP A 239 22.26 18.84 5.21
C ASP A 239 23.22 17.65 5.28
N GLN A 240 22.81 16.43 4.94
CA GLN A 240 23.78 15.38 4.62
C GLN A 240 23.22 14.32 3.69
N ILE A 241 23.81 14.25 2.50
CA ILE A 241 23.67 13.11 1.60
C ILE A 241 24.60 12.01 2.13
N ILE A 242 24.04 10.92 2.62
CA ILE A 242 24.82 9.71 2.88
C ILE A 242 25.09 9.11 1.50
N THR A 243 26.34 9.23 1.02
CA THR A 243 26.74 8.62 -0.26
C THR A 243 26.72 7.10 -0.09
N PRO A 244 25.88 6.36 -0.82
CA PRO A 244 25.93 4.90 -0.81
C PRO A 244 27.33 4.44 -1.24
N LYS A 245 27.92 3.47 -0.56
CA LYS A 245 29.12 2.82 -1.08
C LYS A 245 28.74 2.07 -2.35
N PRO A 246 29.49 2.20 -3.46
CA PRO A 246 29.22 1.43 -4.67
C PRO A 246 29.20 -0.06 -4.29
N GLY A 247 28.10 -0.75 -4.64
CA GLY A 247 27.97 -2.18 -4.44
C GLY A 247 29.17 -2.88 -5.10
N LYS A 248 29.75 -3.85 -4.42
CA LYS A 248 30.76 -4.72 -5.04
C LYS A 248 30.10 -5.39 -6.24
N ASP A 249 30.65 -5.12 -7.44
CA ASP A 249 30.23 -5.80 -8.66
C ASP A 249 30.18 -7.31 -8.39
N VAL A 250 29.00 -7.87 -8.45
CA VAL A 250 28.83 -9.32 -8.53
C VAL A 250 29.33 -9.69 -9.93
N LYS A 251 30.58 -10.13 -10.00
CA LYS A 251 31.12 -10.71 -11.21
C LYS A 251 30.23 -11.88 -11.64
N GLN A 252 29.79 -11.77 -12.87
CA GLN A 252 29.06 -12.80 -13.65
C GLN A 252 29.71 -14.19 -13.56
#